data_c7b920e858bfc389358fe794fa850357
#
_entry.id   c7b920e858bfc389358fe794fa850357
#
_cell.length_a   1.000
_cell.length_b   1.000
_cell.length_c   1.000
_cell.angle_alpha   90.00
_cell.angle_beta   90.00
_cell.angle_gamma   90.00
#
_symmetry.space_group_name_H-M   'P 1'
#
loop_
_entity.id
_entity.type
_entity.pdbx_description
1 polymer ?
#
loop_
_entity_poly.entity_id
_entity_poly.type
_entity_poly.pdbx_seq_one_letter_code
_entity_poly.pdbx_strand_id
1 'polypeptide(L)'
;TGNAPGNDMRFYNERVEASRNFANKVWNASRYILMNMEGKEITEPQAEDLGPADRWILSACNNVVKDVTENLDKFELGIALSKIYDFIWDEFCDWYIELSKYAIYHADENPKSANAALWTLKKVLGDALKLLHPYMPFVTEEIYSKLVPEEESLMMSSWPVYEEKWNDAENENILNHYKEIVRGVRNVRSE
;
A
#
# COMPACT_ATOMS: atom_id res chain seq x y z
N THR A 1 -0.16 15.48 -13.52
CA THR A 1 0.81 14.41 -13.88
C THR A 1 0.25 13.31 -14.78
N GLY A 2 -0.75 13.49 -15.57
CA GLY A 2 -1.33 12.46 -16.45
C GLY A 2 -0.86 12.53 -17.91
N ASN A 3 0.02 13.45 -18.28
CA ASN A 3 0.51 13.62 -19.64
C ASN A 3 2.04 13.62 -19.71
N ALA A 4 2.58 13.24 -20.87
CA ALA A 4 3.99 13.37 -21.13
C ALA A 4 4.41 14.87 -21.08
N PRO A 5 5.65 15.19 -20.65
CA PRO A 5 6.15 16.56 -20.64
C PRO A 5 6.02 17.22 -22.00
N GLY A 6 5.60 18.48 -22.02
CA GLY A 6 5.45 19.27 -23.26
C GLY A 6 4.07 19.20 -23.94
N ASN A 7 3.15 18.43 -23.44
CA ASN A 7 1.77 18.41 -23.95
C ASN A 7 0.83 19.22 -23.05
N ASP A 8 -0.05 20.00 -23.68
CA ASP A 8 -1.12 20.72 -22.98
C ASP A 8 -2.11 19.72 -22.36
N MET A 9 -2.47 19.98 -21.11
CA MET A 9 -3.43 19.15 -20.38
C MET A 9 -4.78 19.88 -20.32
N ARG A 10 -5.81 19.25 -20.87
CA ARG A 10 -7.18 19.73 -20.71
C ARG A 10 -7.65 19.43 -19.28
N PHE A 11 -8.33 20.39 -18.68
CA PHE A 11 -8.99 20.22 -17.39
C PHE A 11 -10.29 19.42 -17.59
N TYR A 12 -10.41 18.31 -16.84
CA TYR A 12 -11.62 17.49 -16.79
C TYR A 12 -12.07 17.33 -15.34
N ASN A 13 -13.31 17.66 -15.05
CA ASN A 13 -13.89 17.53 -13.71
C ASN A 13 -13.79 16.09 -13.18
N GLU A 14 -14.04 15.11 -14.04
CA GLU A 14 -13.98 13.68 -13.69
C GLU A 14 -12.59 13.27 -13.19
N ARG A 15 -11.51 13.84 -13.74
CA ARG A 15 -10.15 13.59 -13.26
C ARG A 15 -9.89 14.19 -11.89
N VAL A 16 -10.45 15.35 -11.61
CA VAL A 16 -10.36 15.98 -10.29
C VAL A 16 -11.12 15.17 -9.25
N GLU A 17 -12.32 14.70 -9.60
CA GLU A 17 -13.13 13.81 -8.74
C GLU A 17 -12.42 12.47 -8.48
N ALA A 18 -11.83 11.84 -9.49
CA ALA A 18 -11.05 10.63 -9.32
C ALA A 18 -9.86 10.85 -8.36
N SER A 19 -9.14 11.97 -8.50
CA SER A 19 -8.02 12.31 -7.62
C SER A 19 -8.48 12.56 -6.18
N ARG A 20 -9.63 13.23 -5.99
CA ARG A 20 -10.25 13.42 -4.67
C ARG A 20 -10.64 12.08 -4.05
N ASN A 21 -11.25 11.19 -4.82
CA ASN A 21 -11.66 9.87 -4.36
C ASN A 21 -10.45 9.02 -3.95
N PHE A 22 -9.35 9.13 -4.69
CA PHE A 22 -8.09 8.48 -4.33
C PHE A 22 -7.54 9.00 -2.99
N ALA A 23 -7.47 10.33 -2.82
CA ALA A 23 -7.03 10.93 -1.56
C ALA A 23 -7.90 10.47 -0.37
N ASN A 24 -9.21 10.45 -0.56
CA ASN A 24 -10.16 9.96 0.45
C ASN A 24 -9.96 8.47 0.76
N LYS A 25 -9.66 7.65 -0.25
CA LYS A 25 -9.40 6.22 -0.05
C LYS A 25 -8.13 6.00 0.78
N VAL A 26 -7.04 6.71 0.44
CA VAL A 26 -5.78 6.67 1.20
C VAL A 26 -6.02 7.11 2.65
N TRP A 27 -6.73 8.23 2.86
CA TRP A 27 -7.06 8.74 4.18
C TRP A 27 -7.86 7.75 5.03
N ASN A 28 -8.92 7.17 4.46
CA ASN A 28 -9.76 6.20 5.17
C ASN A 28 -9.02 4.91 5.51
N ALA A 29 -8.20 4.40 4.58
CA ALA A 29 -7.34 3.25 4.81
C ALA A 29 -6.35 3.51 5.95
N SER A 30 -5.69 4.66 5.93
CA SER A 30 -4.75 5.07 6.97
C SER A 30 -5.43 5.23 8.33
N ARG A 31 -6.61 5.82 8.36
CA ARG A 31 -7.40 5.95 9.59
C ARG A 31 -7.77 4.58 10.17
N TYR A 32 -8.20 3.64 9.33
CA TYR A 32 -8.48 2.27 9.77
C TYR A 32 -7.25 1.62 10.40
N ILE A 33 -6.08 1.76 9.76
CA ILE A 33 -4.83 1.19 10.25
C ILE A 33 -4.45 1.81 11.59
N LEU A 34 -4.42 3.14 11.69
CA LEU A 34 -4.06 3.86 12.91
C LEU A 34 -4.96 3.48 14.10
N MET A 35 -6.28 3.37 13.87
CA MET A 35 -7.23 2.95 14.90
C MET A 35 -6.95 1.53 15.41
N ASN A 36 -6.55 0.60 14.52
CA ASN A 36 -6.23 -0.77 14.93
C ASN A 36 -4.86 -0.90 15.61
N MET A 37 -3.98 0.10 15.42
CA MET A 37 -2.66 0.16 16.06
C MET A 37 -2.70 0.84 17.43
N GLU A 38 -3.73 1.63 17.71
CA GLU A 38 -3.83 2.44 18.92
C GLU A 38 -3.68 1.59 20.19
N GLY A 39 -2.75 2.01 21.07
CA GLY A 39 -2.46 1.31 22.34
C GLY A 39 -1.76 -0.04 22.21
N LYS A 40 -1.31 -0.42 21.02
CA LYS A 40 -0.60 -1.69 20.79
C LYS A 40 0.89 -1.44 20.54
N GLU A 41 1.72 -2.27 21.13
CA GLU A 41 3.14 -2.35 20.79
C GLU A 41 3.28 -3.25 19.56
N ILE A 42 3.77 -2.68 18.46
CA ILE A 42 3.92 -3.38 17.18
C ILE A 42 5.41 -3.60 16.94
N THR A 43 5.79 -4.86 16.88
CA THR A 43 7.19 -5.28 16.70
C THR A 43 7.37 -6.00 15.36
N GLU A 44 8.59 -5.96 14.82
CA GLU A 44 8.91 -6.71 13.59
C GLU A 44 8.70 -8.22 13.84
N PRO A 45 7.85 -8.88 13.03
CA PRO A 45 7.56 -10.30 13.22
C PRO A 45 8.73 -11.17 12.74
N GLN A 46 8.80 -12.40 13.25
CA GLN A 46 9.64 -13.42 12.65
C GLN A 46 9.06 -13.85 11.30
N ALA A 47 9.90 -14.34 10.38
CA ALA A 47 9.45 -14.75 9.06
C ALA A 47 8.36 -15.83 9.06
N GLU A 48 8.37 -16.70 10.07
CA GLU A 48 7.36 -17.75 10.29
C GLU A 48 6.02 -17.24 10.78
N ASP A 49 5.98 -16.05 11.37
CA ASP A 49 4.74 -15.43 11.87
C ASP A 49 3.98 -14.67 10.73
N LEU A 50 4.66 -14.41 9.61
CA LEU A 50 4.05 -13.79 8.42
C LEU A 50 3.16 -14.78 7.67
N GLY A 51 1.88 -14.45 7.57
CA GLY A 51 0.93 -15.23 6.78
C GLY A 51 1.13 -15.07 5.25
N PRO A 52 0.46 -15.91 4.44
CA PRO A 52 0.56 -15.81 2.97
C PRO A 52 0.17 -14.42 2.42
N ALA A 53 -0.85 -13.79 2.99
CA ALA A 53 -1.28 -12.45 2.60
C ALA A 53 -0.23 -11.38 2.93
N ASP A 54 0.43 -11.51 4.09
CA ASP A 54 1.49 -10.58 4.52
C ASP A 54 2.71 -10.68 3.60
N ARG A 55 3.16 -11.89 3.29
CA ARG A 55 4.29 -12.12 2.37
C ARG A 55 3.97 -11.62 0.97
N TRP A 56 2.75 -11.87 0.49
CA TRP A 56 2.30 -11.39 -0.80
C TRP A 56 2.38 -9.87 -0.91
N ILE A 57 1.80 -9.13 0.03
CA ILE A 57 1.76 -7.66 -0.06
C ILE A 57 3.14 -7.03 0.16
N LEU A 58 3.98 -7.64 1.00
CA LEU A 58 5.38 -7.21 1.18
C LEU A 58 6.17 -7.38 -0.12
N SER A 59 6.01 -8.51 -0.81
CA SER A 59 6.65 -8.76 -2.11
C SER A 59 6.13 -7.80 -3.19
N ALA A 60 4.82 -7.63 -3.30
CA ALA A 60 4.20 -6.68 -4.23
C ALA A 60 4.66 -5.24 -3.99
N CYS A 61 4.68 -4.79 -2.73
CA CYS A 61 5.19 -3.46 -2.37
C CYS A 61 6.66 -3.30 -2.75
N ASN A 62 7.48 -4.29 -2.45
CA ASN A 62 8.89 -4.30 -2.77
C ASN A 62 9.16 -4.19 -4.29
N ASN A 63 8.37 -4.87 -5.11
CA ASN A 63 8.42 -4.76 -6.56
C ASN A 63 7.98 -3.37 -7.05
N VAL A 64 6.95 -2.79 -6.45
CA VAL A 64 6.50 -1.43 -6.76
C VAL A 64 7.58 -0.39 -6.40
N VAL A 65 8.26 -0.55 -5.26
CA VAL A 65 9.41 0.31 -4.88
C VAL A 65 10.48 0.31 -5.97
N LYS A 66 10.86 -0.87 -6.46
CA LYS A 66 11.83 -1.01 -7.56
C LYS A 66 11.35 -0.32 -8.82
N ASP A 67 10.15 -0.68 -9.27
CA ASP A 67 9.59 -0.17 -10.52
C ASP A 67 9.42 1.35 -10.51
N VAL A 68 8.91 1.90 -9.40
CA VAL A 68 8.71 3.35 -9.25
C VAL A 68 10.06 4.07 -9.27
N THR A 69 11.06 3.57 -8.54
CA THR A 69 12.40 4.16 -8.53
C THR A 69 13.01 4.17 -9.92
N GLU A 70 12.96 3.04 -10.64
CA GLU A 70 13.48 2.96 -12.02
C GLU A 70 12.77 3.92 -13.00
N ASN A 71 11.44 4.11 -12.86
CA ASN A 71 10.70 5.05 -13.70
C ASN A 71 11.01 6.51 -13.33
N LEU A 72 11.19 6.82 -12.05
CA LEU A 72 11.59 8.18 -11.62
C LEU A 72 12.99 8.53 -12.14
N ASP A 73 13.94 7.59 -12.10
CA ASP A 73 15.29 7.77 -12.65
C ASP A 73 15.28 8.05 -14.16
N LYS A 74 14.28 7.51 -14.87
CA LYS A 74 14.04 7.79 -16.31
C LYS A 74 13.18 9.01 -16.57
N PHE A 75 12.79 9.76 -15.54
CA PHE A 75 11.84 10.88 -15.63
C PHE A 75 10.45 10.51 -16.17
N GLU A 76 10.06 9.24 -16.05
CA GLU A 76 8.75 8.72 -16.45
C GLU A 76 7.72 8.90 -15.33
N LEU A 77 7.51 10.15 -14.89
CA LEU A 77 6.72 10.50 -13.70
C LEU A 77 5.27 9.99 -13.76
N GLY A 78 4.66 9.98 -14.95
CA GLY A 78 3.29 9.51 -15.13
C GLY A 78 3.16 7.99 -14.95
N ILE A 79 4.17 7.21 -15.42
CA ILE A 79 4.21 5.76 -15.26
C ILE A 79 4.43 5.42 -13.78
N ALA A 80 5.39 6.09 -13.13
CA ALA A 80 5.64 5.92 -11.70
C ALA A 80 4.35 6.16 -10.88
N LEU A 81 3.63 7.26 -11.15
CA LEU A 81 2.38 7.56 -10.44
C LEU A 81 1.30 6.50 -10.69
N SER A 82 1.15 6.00 -11.92
CA SER A 82 0.17 4.94 -12.22
C SER A 82 0.46 3.69 -11.39
N LYS A 83 1.71 3.25 -11.32
CA LYS A 83 2.10 2.08 -10.52
C LYS A 83 1.81 2.26 -9.02
N ILE A 84 2.08 3.46 -8.48
CA ILE A 84 1.75 3.79 -7.08
C ILE A 84 0.23 3.74 -6.87
N TYR A 85 -0.53 4.35 -7.78
CA TYR A 85 -1.98 4.39 -7.72
C TYR A 85 -2.59 2.98 -7.74
N ASP A 86 -2.21 2.15 -8.72
CA ASP A 86 -2.74 0.80 -8.90
C ASP A 86 -2.42 -0.08 -7.68
N PHE A 87 -1.18 0.02 -7.16
CA PHE A 87 -0.79 -0.70 -5.95
C PHE A 87 -1.62 -0.30 -4.72
N ILE A 88 -1.72 1.01 -4.47
CA ILE A 88 -2.46 1.50 -3.28
C ILE A 88 -3.95 1.17 -3.41
N TRP A 89 -4.54 1.42 -4.58
CA TRP A 89 -5.97 1.26 -4.78
C TRP A 89 -6.38 -0.21 -4.79
N ASP A 90 -5.78 -1.00 -5.65
CA ASP A 90 -6.21 -2.37 -5.89
C ASP A 90 -5.57 -3.36 -4.89
N GLU A 91 -4.23 -3.36 -4.79
CA GLU A 91 -3.54 -4.39 -4.02
C GLU A 91 -3.66 -4.15 -2.51
N PHE A 92 -3.32 -2.95 -2.07
CA PHE A 92 -3.28 -2.62 -0.65
C PHE A 92 -4.68 -2.41 -0.06
N CYS A 93 -5.47 -1.48 -0.64
CA CYS A 93 -6.76 -1.12 -0.06
C CYS A 93 -7.85 -2.16 -0.31
N ASP A 94 -7.99 -2.68 -1.55
CA ASP A 94 -9.09 -3.56 -1.89
C ASP A 94 -8.86 -5.01 -1.48
N TRP A 95 -7.60 -5.43 -1.36
CA TRP A 95 -7.29 -6.80 -1.00
C TRP A 95 -6.61 -6.94 0.35
N TYR A 96 -5.43 -6.35 0.54
CA TYR A 96 -4.65 -6.66 1.73
C TYR A 96 -5.33 -6.21 3.02
N ILE A 97 -5.87 -4.99 3.06
CA ILE A 97 -6.62 -4.51 4.24
C ILE A 97 -7.75 -5.47 4.60
N GLU A 98 -8.50 -5.98 3.61
CA GLU A 98 -9.57 -6.94 3.89
C GLU A 98 -9.06 -8.29 4.37
N LEU A 99 -7.98 -8.81 3.77
CA LEU A 99 -7.36 -10.08 4.18
C LEU A 99 -6.77 -10.02 5.59
N SER A 100 -6.19 -8.88 5.99
CA SER A 100 -5.59 -8.69 7.31
C SER A 100 -6.60 -8.65 8.45
N LYS A 101 -7.87 -8.34 8.16
CA LYS A 101 -8.92 -8.22 9.19
C LYS A 101 -9.09 -9.48 10.01
N TYR A 102 -9.00 -10.65 9.38
CA TYR A 102 -9.15 -11.91 10.11
C TYR A 102 -8.12 -12.04 11.22
N ALA A 103 -6.84 -11.83 10.92
CA ALA A 103 -5.78 -11.92 11.92
C ALA A 103 -5.94 -10.86 13.02
N ILE A 104 -6.31 -9.63 12.67
CA ILE A 104 -6.47 -8.51 13.60
C ILE A 104 -7.64 -8.75 14.56
N TYR A 105 -8.77 -9.28 14.06
CA TYR A 105 -9.98 -9.49 14.88
C TYR A 105 -9.91 -10.77 15.74
N HIS A 106 -9.00 -11.70 15.42
CA HIS A 106 -8.74 -12.90 16.20
C HIS A 106 -7.41 -12.84 16.96
N ALA A 107 -7.02 -11.62 17.37
CA ALA A 107 -5.76 -11.38 18.07
C ALA A 107 -5.66 -12.18 19.40
N ASP A 108 -6.77 -12.42 20.08
CA ASP A 108 -6.82 -13.24 21.30
C ASP A 108 -6.47 -14.70 21.06
N GLU A 109 -6.77 -15.22 19.86
CA GLU A 109 -6.47 -16.60 19.48
C GLU A 109 -5.03 -16.76 18.97
N ASN A 110 -4.55 -15.76 18.18
CA ASN A 110 -3.21 -15.76 17.62
C ASN A 110 -2.58 -14.36 17.63
N PRO A 111 -2.01 -13.92 18.78
CA PRO A 111 -1.41 -12.59 18.91
C PRO A 111 -0.23 -12.34 17.96
N LYS A 112 0.53 -13.40 17.61
CA LYS A 112 1.66 -13.27 16.70
C LYS A 112 1.21 -12.94 15.26
N SER A 113 0.18 -13.64 14.77
CA SER A 113 -0.40 -13.34 13.45
C SER A 113 -1.02 -11.94 13.40
N ALA A 114 -1.69 -11.51 14.48
CA ALA A 114 -2.23 -10.16 14.57
C ALA A 114 -1.13 -9.09 14.57
N ASN A 115 -0.04 -9.29 15.31
CA ASN A 115 1.12 -8.40 15.28
C ASN A 115 1.77 -8.37 13.88
N ALA A 116 1.93 -9.52 13.23
CA ALA A 116 2.47 -9.61 11.89
C ALA A 116 1.63 -8.81 10.87
N ALA A 117 0.30 -8.95 10.93
CA ALA A 117 -0.61 -8.20 10.06
C ALA A 117 -0.53 -6.68 10.33
N LEU A 118 -0.52 -6.24 11.59
CA LEU A 118 -0.41 -4.82 11.95
C LEU A 118 0.94 -4.24 11.55
N TRP A 119 2.03 -4.97 11.77
CA TRP A 119 3.36 -4.54 11.34
C TRP A 119 3.44 -4.41 9.83
N THR A 120 2.91 -5.38 9.10
CA THR A 120 2.87 -5.35 7.62
C THR A 120 2.04 -4.17 7.11
N LEU A 121 0.87 -3.91 7.72
CA LEU A 121 0.07 -2.72 7.39
C LEU A 121 0.85 -1.43 7.61
N LYS A 122 1.56 -1.30 8.76
CA LYS A 122 2.40 -0.14 9.08
C LYS A 122 3.51 0.04 8.05
N LYS A 123 4.26 -1.03 7.78
CA LYS A 123 5.39 -1.01 6.84
C LYS A 123 4.95 -0.64 5.43
N VAL A 124 3.96 -1.34 4.89
CA VAL A 124 3.48 -1.14 3.52
C VAL A 124 2.85 0.24 3.34
N LEU A 125 2.07 0.71 4.32
CA LEU A 125 1.53 2.08 4.30
C LEU A 125 2.66 3.10 4.32
N GLY A 126 3.66 2.94 5.19
CA GLY A 126 4.81 3.83 5.28
C GLY A 126 5.56 3.94 3.95
N ASP A 127 5.89 2.82 3.34
CA ASP A 127 6.57 2.79 2.04
C ASP A 127 5.70 3.40 0.93
N ALA A 128 4.41 3.09 0.89
CA ALA A 128 3.47 3.66 -0.07
C ALA A 128 3.33 5.19 0.06
N LEU A 129 3.30 5.71 1.29
CA LEU A 129 3.28 7.15 1.56
C LEU A 129 4.56 7.84 1.08
N LYS A 130 5.73 7.21 1.27
CA LYS A 130 7.01 7.72 0.77
C LYS A 130 7.02 7.80 -0.76
N LEU A 131 6.56 6.76 -1.45
CA LEU A 131 6.45 6.75 -2.90
C LEU A 131 5.45 7.79 -3.42
N LEU A 132 4.35 8.01 -2.72
CA LEU A 132 3.30 8.95 -3.10
C LEU A 132 3.64 10.42 -2.76
N HIS A 133 4.53 10.66 -1.81
CA HIS A 133 4.84 12.00 -1.29
C HIS A 133 5.20 13.03 -2.35
N PRO A 134 6.02 12.74 -3.38
CA PRO A 134 6.33 13.71 -4.43
C PRO A 134 5.10 14.21 -5.21
N TYR A 135 4.00 13.48 -5.20
CA TYR A 135 2.77 13.80 -5.91
C TYR A 135 1.69 14.40 -5.01
N MET A 136 1.66 14.02 -3.73
CA MET A 136 0.63 14.43 -2.76
C MET A 136 1.25 14.75 -1.39
N PRO A 137 2.11 15.78 -1.30
CA PRO A 137 2.95 16.00 -0.10
C PRO A 137 2.15 16.26 1.17
N PHE A 138 1.04 16.99 1.10
CA PHE A 138 0.32 17.40 2.31
C PHE A 138 -0.41 16.24 3.00
N VAL A 139 -1.16 15.44 2.25
CA VAL A 139 -1.91 14.31 2.83
C VAL A 139 -0.99 13.20 3.30
N THR A 140 0.10 12.95 2.58
CA THR A 140 1.07 11.91 2.97
C THR A 140 1.84 12.31 4.21
N GLU A 141 2.25 13.57 4.35
CA GLU A 141 2.90 14.09 5.56
C GLU A 141 1.98 13.98 6.78
N GLU A 142 0.72 14.43 6.65
CA GLU A 142 -0.27 14.38 7.73
C GLU A 142 -0.54 12.96 8.22
N ILE A 143 -0.56 11.98 7.32
CA ILE A 143 -0.75 10.58 7.69
C ILE A 143 0.53 10.01 8.32
N TYR A 144 1.68 10.30 7.71
CA TYR A 144 2.96 9.73 8.14
C TYR A 144 3.37 10.20 9.53
N SER A 145 3.15 11.46 9.87
CA SER A 145 3.44 12.01 11.19
C SER A 145 2.65 11.29 12.33
N LYS A 146 1.52 10.66 12.00
CA LYS A 146 0.73 9.84 12.94
C LYS A 146 1.14 8.38 12.93
N LEU A 147 1.63 7.89 11.79
CA LEU A 147 2.06 6.51 11.62
C LEU A 147 3.43 6.25 12.26
N VAL A 148 4.32 7.24 12.18
CA VAL A 148 5.72 7.19 12.61
C VAL A 148 6.04 8.48 13.39
N PRO A 149 5.43 8.67 14.58
CA PRO A 149 5.57 9.91 15.35
C PRO A 149 7.00 10.15 15.88
N GLU A 150 7.86 9.15 15.83
CA GLU A 150 9.27 9.24 16.19
C GLU A 150 10.13 9.91 15.11
N GLU A 151 9.67 10.02 13.87
CA GLU A 151 10.36 10.73 12.80
C GLU A 151 9.87 12.18 12.70
N GLU A 152 10.78 13.10 12.38
CA GLU A 152 10.49 14.54 12.29
C GLU A 152 9.52 14.85 11.15
N SER A 153 9.74 14.23 9.98
CA SER A 153 8.96 14.48 8.76
C SER A 153 9.18 13.37 7.74
N LEU A 154 8.15 13.06 6.97
CA LEU A 154 8.26 12.12 5.84
C LEU A 154 9.27 12.61 4.81
N MET A 155 9.31 13.92 4.56
CA MET A 155 10.27 14.52 3.61
C MET A 155 11.73 14.24 4.00
N MET A 156 12.03 14.09 5.29
CA MET A 156 13.38 13.79 5.78
C MET A 156 13.66 12.30 5.89
N SER A 157 12.65 11.47 5.72
CA SER A 157 12.80 10.01 5.79
C SER A 157 13.53 9.46 4.55
N SER A 158 14.18 8.30 4.73
CA SER A 158 14.86 7.65 3.61
C SER A 158 13.86 7.11 2.58
N TRP A 159 14.22 7.24 1.29
CA TRP A 159 13.48 6.61 0.20
C TRP A 159 13.47 5.08 0.38
N PRO A 160 12.32 4.41 0.14
CA PRO A 160 12.26 2.96 0.28
C PRO A 160 13.15 2.27 -0.77
N VAL A 161 13.79 1.18 -0.38
CA VAL A 161 14.73 0.46 -1.21
C VAL A 161 14.25 -0.98 -1.41
N TYR A 162 14.39 -1.50 -2.63
CA TYR A 162 14.14 -2.92 -2.93
C TYR A 162 15.06 -3.81 -2.11
N GLU A 163 14.50 -4.82 -1.45
CA GLU A 163 15.23 -5.81 -0.66
C GLU A 163 14.87 -7.23 -1.14
N GLU A 164 15.86 -8.01 -1.56
CA GLU A 164 15.67 -9.37 -2.08
C GLU A 164 14.95 -10.30 -1.08
N LYS A 165 15.13 -10.08 0.22
CA LYS A 165 14.47 -10.90 1.27
C LYS A 165 12.94 -10.85 1.22
N TRP A 166 12.34 -9.81 0.63
CA TRP A 166 10.89 -9.66 0.51
C TRP A 166 10.34 -10.21 -0.80
N ASN A 167 11.20 -10.63 -1.73
CA ASN A 167 10.75 -11.18 -3.00
C ASN A 167 10.18 -12.60 -2.81
N ASP A 168 8.90 -12.76 -3.09
CA ASP A 168 8.17 -14.04 -2.99
C ASP A 168 7.22 -14.21 -4.19
N ALA A 169 7.83 -14.39 -5.36
CA ALA A 169 7.11 -14.52 -6.63
C ALA A 169 6.17 -15.74 -6.66
N GLU A 170 6.49 -16.81 -5.95
CA GLU A 170 5.63 -17.99 -5.86
C GLU A 170 4.33 -17.64 -5.14
N ASN A 171 4.42 -17.00 -3.98
CA ASN A 171 3.27 -16.59 -3.19
C ASN A 171 2.46 -15.50 -3.90
N GLU A 172 3.11 -14.57 -4.63
CA GLU A 172 2.40 -13.60 -5.48
C GLU A 172 1.52 -14.30 -6.53
N ASN A 173 2.05 -15.30 -7.21
CA ASN A 173 1.30 -16.08 -8.20
C ASN A 173 0.10 -16.80 -7.58
N ILE A 174 0.27 -17.41 -6.41
CA ILE A 174 -0.78 -18.09 -5.68
C ILE A 174 -1.90 -17.11 -5.32
N LEU A 175 -1.57 -15.98 -4.70
CA LEU A 175 -2.57 -14.99 -4.28
C LEU A 175 -3.26 -14.33 -5.48
N ASN A 176 -2.55 -14.05 -6.55
CA ASN A 176 -3.15 -13.52 -7.78
C ASN A 176 -4.17 -14.50 -8.38
N HIS A 177 -3.88 -15.79 -8.37
CA HIS A 177 -4.82 -16.80 -8.82
C HIS A 177 -6.10 -16.85 -7.92
N TYR A 178 -5.94 -16.77 -6.60
CA TYR A 178 -7.10 -16.65 -5.71
C TYR A 178 -7.94 -15.38 -5.97
N LYS A 179 -7.29 -14.26 -6.25
CA LYS A 179 -7.98 -13.00 -6.60
C LYS A 179 -8.81 -13.16 -7.88
N GLU A 180 -8.29 -13.85 -8.89
CA GLU A 180 -9.03 -14.14 -10.13
C GLU A 180 -10.26 -15.01 -9.87
N ILE A 181 -10.14 -16.05 -9.07
CA ILE A 181 -11.26 -16.92 -8.68
C ILE A 181 -12.35 -16.09 -7.96
N VAL A 182 -11.96 -15.27 -6.99
CA VAL A 182 -12.90 -14.42 -6.25
C VAL A 182 -13.59 -13.41 -7.17
N ARG A 183 -12.84 -12.78 -8.09
CA ARG A 183 -13.42 -11.88 -9.10
C ARG A 183 -14.43 -12.60 -9.98
N GLY A 184 -14.11 -13.81 -10.46
CA GLY A 184 -15.02 -14.63 -11.26
C GLY A 184 -16.33 -14.93 -10.52
N VAL A 185 -16.25 -15.34 -9.25
CA VAL A 185 -17.44 -15.61 -8.41
C VAL A 185 -18.27 -14.35 -8.18
N ARG A 186 -17.62 -13.19 -7.91
CA ARG A 186 -18.33 -11.92 -7.75
C ARG A 186 -19.07 -11.49 -9.01
N ASN A 187 -18.45 -11.65 -10.18
CA ASN A 187 -19.09 -11.32 -11.46
C ASN A 187 -20.34 -12.16 -11.71
N VAL A 188 -20.27 -13.49 -11.50
CA VAL A 188 -21.44 -14.38 -11.63
C VAL A 188 -22.57 -14.04 -10.66
N ARG A 189 -22.25 -13.51 -9.47
CA ARG A 189 -23.27 -13.12 -8.47
C ARG A 189 -23.87 -11.73 -8.73
N SER A 190 -23.28 -10.92 -9.58
CA SER A 190 -23.76 -9.58 -9.94
C SER A 190 -24.66 -9.58 -11.17
N GLU A 191 -24.74 -10.70 -11.90
CA GLU A 191 -25.69 -10.97 -12.98
C GLU A 191 -27.02 -11.52 -12.39
#